data_ff36384851b868b0273fddc6e037cbc6
#
_entry.id   ff36384851b868b0273fddc6e037cbc6
#
_cell.length_a   1.000
_cell.length_b   1.000
_cell.length_c   1.000
_cell.angle_alpha   90.00
_cell.angle_beta   90.00
_cell.angle_gamma   90.00
#
_symmetry.space_group_name_H-M   'P 1'
#
loop_
_entity.id
_entity.type
_entity.pdbx_description
1 polymer ?
#
loop_
_entity_poly.entity_id
_entity_poly.type
_entity_poly.pdbx_seq_one_letter_code
_entity_poly.pdbx_strand_id
1 'polypeptide(L)'
;MVMIATTSPDRITRRPQTNNVYGQIVAPDGLRPVVVALEKALGPGCVSMFNPRPGAPEVIRLRTDVADFESLALPGGMDHLFNGSVAGSAEDVAAFARRVSAAMVEAKIEHTFDVVNAGRVALTLP
;
A
#
# COMPACT_ATOMS: atom_id res chain seq x y z
N MET A 1 18.12 27.59 -11.83
CA MET A 1 18.08 27.10 -11.79
C MET A 1 17.79 26.64 -11.26
N VAL A 2 17.80 26.56 -10.99
CA VAL A 2 17.64 26.07 -10.60
C VAL A 2 17.20 25.56 -10.21
N MET A 3 17.11 25.60 -10.13
CA MET A 3 16.71 25.09 -9.94
C MET A 3 16.58 24.37 -9.69
N ILE A 4 16.94 24.52 -9.75
CA ILE A 4 16.95 23.73 -9.63
C ILE A 4 16.87 22.90 -9.00
N ALA A 5 17.26 22.95 -8.91
CA ALA A 5 17.39 21.87 -8.00
C ALA A 5 16.19 21.47 -7.29
N THR A 6 15.54 22.25 -7.08
CA THR A 6 14.38 22.02 -6.31
C THR A 6 13.46 21.02 -6.85
N THR A 7 13.50 20.84 -8.10
CA THR A 7 12.52 20.00 -8.71
C THR A 7 12.85 18.54 -8.66
N SER A 8 14.11 18.24 -8.45
CA SER A 8 14.51 16.86 -8.53
C SER A 8 13.87 15.97 -7.48
N PRO A 9 13.79 16.38 -6.21
CA PRO A 9 13.15 15.52 -5.22
C PRO A 9 11.71 15.20 -5.57
N ASP A 10 10.99 16.16 -6.07
CA ASP A 10 9.60 15.93 -6.42
C ASP A 10 9.46 14.89 -7.52
N ARG A 11 10.33 14.94 -8.49
CA ARG A 11 10.29 13.96 -9.55
C ARG A 11 10.65 12.57 -9.06
N ILE A 12 11.60 12.48 -8.14
CA ILE A 12 12.05 11.21 -7.61
C ILE A 12 10.95 10.57 -6.79
N THR A 13 10.22 11.35 -6.03
CA THR A 13 9.21 10.82 -5.11
C THR A 13 7.80 10.91 -5.66
N ARG A 14 7.64 11.43 -6.87
CA ARG A 14 6.31 11.59 -7.43
C ARG A 14 5.66 10.23 -7.66
N ARG A 15 4.47 10.07 -7.10
CA ARG A 15 3.69 8.87 -7.30
C ARG A 15 2.92 8.96 -8.61
N PRO A 16 2.68 7.83 -9.28
CA PRO A 16 1.83 7.83 -10.46
C PRO A 16 0.40 8.23 -10.09
N GLN A 17 -0.33 8.77 -11.05
CA GLN A 17 -1.72 9.17 -10.83
C GLN A 17 -2.65 7.98 -10.73
N THR A 18 -2.25 6.84 -11.27
CA THR A 18 -3.02 5.62 -11.20
C THR A 18 -2.29 4.63 -10.30
N ASN A 19 -3.04 3.69 -9.73
CA ASN A 19 -2.44 2.66 -8.92
C ASN A 19 -1.55 1.77 -9.76
N ASN A 20 -0.46 1.28 -9.16
CA ASN A 20 0.41 0.30 -9.78
C ASN A 20 0.63 -0.93 -8.88
N VAL A 21 0.00 -0.96 -7.72
CA VAL A 21 -0.02 -2.14 -6.86
C VAL A 21 -1.47 -2.38 -6.46
N TYR A 22 -1.94 -3.61 -6.69
CA TYR A 22 -3.31 -4.00 -6.40
C TYR A 22 -3.28 -5.18 -5.46
N GLY A 23 -3.87 -5.01 -4.28
CA GLY A 23 -3.81 -6.03 -3.26
C GLY A 23 -5.16 -6.44 -2.74
N GLN A 24 -5.17 -7.63 -2.14
CA GLN A 24 -6.31 -8.12 -1.40
C GLN A 24 -5.80 -8.72 -0.10
N ILE A 25 -6.45 -8.35 0.99
CA ILE A 25 -6.06 -8.77 2.33
C ILE A 25 -7.25 -9.46 2.97
N VAL A 26 -7.00 -10.59 3.62
CA VAL A 26 -8.00 -11.28 4.42
C VAL A 26 -7.76 -10.92 5.88
N ALA A 27 -8.72 -10.24 6.50
CA ALA A 27 -8.57 -9.72 7.87
C ALA A 27 -9.77 -10.13 8.72
N PRO A 28 -9.85 -11.41 9.13
CA PRO A 28 -11.01 -11.89 9.89
C PRO A 28 -11.14 -11.23 11.25
N ASP A 29 -10.04 -10.74 11.82
CA ASP A 29 -10.04 -10.08 13.12
C ASP A 29 -9.95 -8.56 13.00
N GLY A 30 -10.26 -8.01 11.84
CA GLY A 30 -10.19 -6.58 11.59
C GLY A 30 -8.84 -6.15 11.06
N LEU A 31 -8.70 -4.84 10.84
CA LEU A 31 -7.52 -4.29 10.18
C LEU A 31 -6.38 -3.94 11.12
N ARG A 32 -6.58 -3.98 12.45
CA ARG A 32 -5.51 -3.61 13.37
C ARG A 32 -4.25 -4.44 13.21
N PRO A 33 -4.32 -5.77 13.04
CA PRO A 33 -3.09 -6.55 12.81
C PRO A 33 -2.33 -6.09 11.56
N VAL A 34 -3.06 -5.64 10.55
CA VAL A 34 -2.45 -5.11 9.32
C VAL A 34 -1.71 -3.81 9.63
N VAL A 35 -2.32 -2.91 10.40
CA VAL A 35 -1.69 -1.66 10.82
C VAL A 35 -0.39 -1.94 11.57
N VAL A 36 -0.43 -2.85 12.53
CA VAL A 36 0.75 -3.19 13.33
C VAL A 36 1.87 -3.74 12.44
N ALA A 37 1.53 -4.64 11.52
CA ALA A 37 2.51 -5.24 10.62
C ALA A 37 3.16 -4.19 9.72
N LEU A 38 2.35 -3.31 9.16
CA LEU A 38 2.85 -2.28 8.25
C LEU A 38 3.73 -1.27 8.98
N GLU A 39 3.32 -0.85 10.18
CA GLU A 39 4.12 0.11 10.93
C GLU A 39 5.44 -0.50 11.41
N LYS A 40 5.43 -1.77 11.74
CA LYS A 40 6.67 -2.45 12.11
C LYS A 40 7.66 -2.47 10.96
N ALA A 41 7.17 -2.68 9.74
CA ALA A 41 8.03 -2.79 8.56
C ALA A 41 8.45 -1.43 7.99
N LEU A 42 7.56 -0.43 8.04
CA LEU A 42 7.75 0.81 7.31
C LEU A 42 7.93 2.03 8.21
N GLY A 43 7.68 1.89 9.50
CA GLY A 43 7.86 2.96 10.46
C GLY A 43 6.56 3.42 11.11
N PRO A 44 6.67 3.96 12.35
CA PRO A 44 5.49 4.42 13.07
C PRO A 44 4.85 5.61 12.38
N GLY A 45 3.53 5.67 12.46
CA GLY A 45 2.78 6.80 11.94
C GLY A 45 2.49 6.78 10.45
N CYS A 46 2.96 5.76 9.72
CA CYS A 46 2.72 5.69 8.28
C CYS A 46 1.33 5.18 7.94
N VAL A 47 0.60 4.60 8.89
CA VAL A 47 -0.73 4.05 8.63
C VAL A 47 -1.73 4.75 9.55
N SER A 48 -2.85 5.19 8.98
CA SER A 48 -3.99 5.69 9.74
C SER A 48 -5.18 4.76 9.53
N MET A 49 -6.02 4.63 10.56
CA MET A 49 -7.23 3.82 10.50
C MET A 49 -8.40 4.68 10.91
N PHE A 50 -9.46 4.68 10.11
CA PHE A 50 -10.58 5.58 10.32
C PHE A 50 -11.86 5.02 9.71
N ASN A 51 -12.99 5.56 10.14
CA ASN A 51 -14.29 5.29 9.50
C ASN A 51 -14.59 6.45 8.57
N PRO A 52 -14.78 6.22 7.27
CA PRO A 52 -15.02 7.32 6.34
C PRO A 52 -16.35 8.03 6.60
N ARG A 53 -17.30 7.33 7.21
CA ARG A 53 -18.57 7.91 7.64
C ARG A 53 -19.17 7.03 8.72
N PRO A 54 -20.13 7.53 9.51
CA PRO A 54 -20.76 6.72 10.56
C PRO A 54 -21.36 5.44 9.97
N GLY A 55 -21.10 4.31 10.63
CA GLY A 55 -21.61 3.01 10.21
C GLY A 55 -20.86 2.36 9.08
N ALA A 56 -19.90 3.03 8.47
CA ALA A 56 -19.09 2.43 7.41
C ALA A 56 -18.00 1.54 8.01
N PRO A 57 -17.54 0.52 7.27
CA PRO A 57 -16.39 -0.28 7.71
C PRO A 57 -15.15 0.59 7.86
N GLU A 58 -14.26 0.16 8.74
CA GLU A 58 -12.97 0.84 8.90
C GLU A 58 -12.15 0.74 7.62
N VAL A 59 -11.34 1.77 7.41
CA VAL A 59 -10.44 1.91 6.28
C VAL A 59 -9.06 2.21 6.84
N ILE A 60 -8.03 1.62 6.24
CA ILE A 60 -6.65 2.03 6.54
C ILE A 60 -6.06 2.74 5.33
N ARG A 61 -5.20 3.69 5.63
CA ARG A 61 -4.45 4.42 4.61
C ARG A 61 -2.99 4.39 4.98
N LEU A 62 -2.18 3.90 4.06
CA LEU A 62 -0.73 3.87 4.20
C LEU A 62 -0.16 5.00 3.38
N ARG A 63 0.60 5.87 4.03
CA ARG A 63 1.27 6.97 3.35
C ARG A 63 2.71 7.06 3.78
N THR A 64 3.58 7.03 2.79
CA THR A 64 4.99 7.36 2.95
C THR A 64 5.34 8.43 1.93
N ASP A 65 6.59 8.84 1.89
CA ASP A 65 7.04 9.80 0.88
C ASP A 65 6.99 9.23 -0.54
N VAL A 66 6.92 7.91 -0.69
CA VAL A 66 6.91 7.28 -2.03
C VAL A 66 5.66 6.49 -2.30
N ALA A 67 4.78 6.28 -1.32
CA ALA A 67 3.64 5.37 -1.50
C ALA A 67 2.37 5.93 -0.89
N ASP A 68 1.24 5.58 -1.49
CA ASP A 68 -0.07 5.95 -0.99
C ASP A 68 -1.04 4.81 -1.31
N PHE A 69 -1.51 4.12 -0.26
CA PHE A 69 -2.43 2.99 -0.38
C PHE A 69 -3.66 3.24 0.47
N GLU A 70 -4.78 2.70 0.02
CA GLU A 70 -6.01 2.78 0.81
C GLU A 70 -6.78 1.47 0.69
N SER A 71 -7.40 1.05 1.79
CA SER A 71 -8.18 -0.17 1.80
C SER A 71 -9.64 0.11 1.48
N LEU A 72 -10.32 -0.92 0.98
CA LEU A 72 -11.76 -0.88 0.73
C LEU A 72 -12.33 -2.23 1.13
N ALA A 73 -13.24 -2.22 2.09
CA ALA A 73 -13.87 -3.45 2.55
C ALA A 73 -14.76 -4.03 1.46
N LEU A 74 -14.66 -5.33 1.25
CA LEU A 74 -15.53 -6.06 0.35
C LEU A 74 -16.74 -6.62 1.14
N PRO A 75 -17.82 -7.01 0.44
CA PRO A 75 -18.96 -7.60 1.13
C PRO A 75 -18.53 -8.80 1.98
N GLY A 76 -19.11 -8.90 3.17
CA GLY A 76 -18.75 -9.95 4.12
C GLY A 76 -17.79 -9.47 5.20
N GLY A 77 -17.09 -8.36 4.99
CA GLY A 77 -16.29 -7.69 6.02
C GLY A 77 -14.96 -8.33 6.36
N MET A 78 -14.59 -9.44 5.73
CA MET A 78 -13.32 -10.10 6.00
C MET A 78 -12.25 -9.77 4.98
N ASP A 79 -12.67 -9.54 3.74
CA ASP A 79 -11.75 -9.25 2.65
C ASP A 79 -11.71 -7.76 2.40
N HIS A 80 -10.52 -7.25 2.13
CA HIS A 80 -10.30 -5.84 1.82
C HIS A 80 -9.43 -5.74 0.58
N LEU A 81 -9.80 -4.87 -0.33
CA LEU A 81 -8.87 -4.43 -1.35
C LEU A 81 -7.87 -3.48 -0.70
N PHE A 82 -6.63 -3.52 -1.15
CA PHE A 82 -5.59 -2.63 -0.65
C PHE A 82 -4.73 -2.23 -1.82
N ASN A 83 -5.14 -1.16 -2.48
CA ASN A 83 -4.54 -0.73 -3.73
C ASN A 83 -3.80 0.57 -3.50
N GLY A 84 -2.74 0.79 -4.25
CA GLY A 84 -1.98 2.00 -4.09
C GLY A 84 -1.05 2.30 -5.23
N SER A 85 -0.40 3.44 -5.10
CA SER A 85 0.61 3.89 -6.05
C SER A 85 1.94 4.05 -5.33
N VAL A 86 3.00 3.60 -5.99
CA VAL A 86 4.37 3.67 -5.49
C VAL A 86 5.20 4.37 -6.54
N ALA A 87 5.98 5.37 -6.11
CA ALA A 87 6.86 6.13 -6.98
C ALA A 87 8.14 5.36 -7.23
N GLY A 88 8.79 5.66 -8.34
CA GLY A 88 10.09 5.12 -8.65
C GLY A 88 10.08 4.23 -9.89
N SER A 89 11.18 3.52 -10.07
CA SER A 89 11.33 2.59 -11.18
C SER A 89 10.49 1.35 -10.95
N ALA A 90 10.37 0.51 -11.97
CA ALA A 90 9.68 -0.76 -11.83
C ALA A 90 10.28 -1.60 -10.70
N GLU A 91 11.61 -1.54 -10.54
CA GLU A 91 12.28 -2.26 -9.47
C GLU A 91 11.93 -1.68 -8.09
N ASP A 92 11.83 -0.36 -8.00
CA ASP A 92 11.47 0.30 -6.74
C ASP A 92 10.05 -0.08 -6.32
N VAL A 93 9.14 -0.11 -7.26
CA VAL A 93 7.74 -0.49 -6.99
C VAL A 93 7.68 -1.94 -6.51
N ALA A 94 8.38 -2.83 -7.21
CA ALA A 94 8.41 -4.23 -6.83
C ALA A 94 9.04 -4.44 -5.45
N ALA A 95 10.13 -3.71 -5.16
CA ALA A 95 10.80 -3.81 -3.86
C ALA A 95 9.88 -3.35 -2.73
N PHE A 96 9.14 -2.27 -2.94
CA PHE A 96 8.18 -1.79 -1.94
C PHE A 96 7.09 -2.82 -1.71
N ALA A 97 6.52 -3.35 -2.78
CA ALA A 97 5.46 -4.36 -2.66
C ALA A 97 5.96 -5.60 -1.92
N ARG A 98 7.22 -6.02 -2.19
CA ARG A 98 7.79 -7.16 -1.47
C ARG A 98 7.94 -6.89 0.02
N ARG A 99 8.30 -5.66 0.40
CA ARG A 99 8.40 -5.30 1.82
C ARG A 99 7.04 -5.40 2.50
N VAL A 100 6.01 -4.88 1.84
CA VAL A 100 4.64 -4.95 2.38
C VAL A 100 4.20 -6.41 2.50
N SER A 101 4.42 -7.20 1.45
CA SER A 101 4.04 -8.61 1.46
C SER A 101 4.79 -9.39 2.55
N ALA A 102 6.10 -9.14 2.69
CA ALA A 102 6.89 -9.81 3.72
C ALA A 102 6.40 -9.49 5.12
N ALA A 103 5.98 -8.24 5.36
CA ALA A 103 5.41 -7.84 6.64
C ALA A 103 4.14 -8.63 6.94
N MET A 104 3.31 -8.82 5.93
CA MET A 104 2.07 -9.59 6.09
C MET A 104 2.34 -11.07 6.30
N VAL A 105 3.31 -11.63 5.57
CA VAL A 105 3.72 -13.03 5.78
C VAL A 105 4.19 -13.22 7.20
N GLU A 106 5.04 -12.34 7.69
CA GLU A 106 5.55 -12.44 9.06
C GLU A 106 4.44 -12.37 10.09
N ALA A 107 3.43 -11.56 9.83
CA ALA A 107 2.28 -11.40 10.73
C ALA A 107 1.20 -12.46 10.49
N LYS A 108 1.42 -13.38 9.54
CA LYS A 108 0.48 -14.46 9.21
C LYS A 108 -0.85 -13.91 8.70
N ILE A 109 -0.78 -12.87 7.90
CA ILE A 109 -1.95 -12.25 7.28
C ILE A 109 -2.02 -12.74 5.84
N GLU A 110 -3.11 -13.40 5.51
CA GLU A 110 -3.33 -13.90 4.15
C GLU A 110 -3.56 -12.71 3.20
N HIS A 111 -2.87 -12.71 2.07
CA HIS A 111 -2.94 -11.60 1.13
C HIS A 111 -2.40 -11.99 -0.24
N THR A 112 -2.72 -11.18 -1.23
CA THR A 112 -2.07 -11.22 -2.55
C THR A 112 -1.83 -9.79 -3.00
N PHE A 113 -0.74 -9.58 -3.75
CA PHE A 113 -0.45 -8.29 -4.40
C PHE A 113 -0.02 -8.54 -5.82
N ASP A 114 -0.59 -7.76 -6.74
CA ASP A 114 -0.16 -7.70 -8.13
C ASP A 114 0.53 -6.37 -8.35
N VAL A 115 1.76 -6.40 -8.86
CA VAL A 115 2.49 -5.21 -9.27
C VAL A 115 2.32 -5.08 -10.77
N VAL A 116 1.87 -3.90 -11.19
CA VAL A 116 1.54 -3.63 -12.59
C VAL A 116 2.57 -2.67 -13.17
N ASN A 117 3.09 -3.00 -14.34
CA ASN A 117 4.01 -2.16 -15.08
C ASN A 117 3.58 -2.14 -16.53
N ALA A 118 3.42 -0.93 -17.10
CA ALA A 118 3.01 -0.73 -18.48
C ALA A 118 1.71 -1.49 -18.80
N GLY A 119 0.76 -1.48 -17.86
CA GLY A 119 -0.55 -2.09 -18.06
C GLY A 119 -0.57 -3.61 -17.92
N ARG A 120 0.53 -4.22 -17.49
CA ARG A 120 0.62 -5.68 -17.35
C ARG A 120 1.07 -6.04 -15.95
N VAL A 121 0.57 -7.16 -15.45
CA VAL A 121 1.04 -7.70 -14.17
C VAL A 121 2.47 -8.18 -14.36
N ALA A 122 3.38 -7.55 -13.64
CA ALA A 122 4.81 -7.87 -13.70
C ALA A 122 5.24 -8.81 -12.58
N LEU A 123 4.49 -8.84 -11.47
CA LEU A 123 4.85 -9.62 -10.30
C LEU A 123 3.59 -9.89 -9.49
N THR A 124 3.44 -11.12 -9.02
CA THR A 124 2.36 -11.48 -8.09
C THR A 124 3.00 -12.00 -6.82
N LEU A 125 2.56 -11.49 -5.69
CA LEU A 125 3.08 -11.86 -4.36
C LEU A 125 1.98 -12.49 -3.53
N PRO A 126 2.37 -13.45 -2.67
CA PRO A 126 1.43 -13.95 -1.68
C PRO A 126 1.14 -12.88 -0.66
#